data_481159386440c990793d99ad3b9cbd35
#
_entry.id   481159386440c990793d99ad3b9cbd35
#
_cell.length_a   1.000
_cell.length_b   1.000
_cell.length_c   1.000
_cell.angle_alpha   90.00
_cell.angle_beta   90.00
_cell.angle_gamma   90.00
#
_symmetry.space_group_name_H-M   'P 1'
#
loop_
_entity.id
_entity.type
_entity.pdbx_description
1 polymer ?
#
loop_
_entity_poly.entity_id
_entity_poly.type
_entity_poly.pdbx_seq_one_letter_code
_entity_poly.pdbx_strand_id
1 'polypeptide(L)'
;METTKKDKNPVVWTATFEESKKRWKISFILMNLIYLTLLASMALLFLQNEKAKESLLFQQYEIDTFKTKERIYAILRNRGLGLSQGLDIAEVTIQQSRRLNLSMSLILAVMKKESDFTPYALSSENAMGLMQVHPITWGEYVDKLNLKVSAHAAFDPVTNIIVATNVLRDLFEYYKKTAKSEEEIWKSVLSAYYAGVTSFSQTGMTEGHNKYVADVTRFKDEFDEKF
;
A
#
# COMPACT_ATOMS: atom_id res chain seq x y z
N MET A 1 -72.04 65.69 27.75
CA MET A 1 -71.43 64.52 27.10
C MET A 1 -70.17 65.02 26.44
N GLU A 2 -69.08 64.99 27.19
CA GLU A 2 -67.80 65.57 26.82
C GLU A 2 -66.85 64.44 26.39
N THR A 3 -66.51 64.36 25.10
CA THR A 3 -65.59 63.40 24.53
C THR A 3 -64.18 63.96 24.66
N THR A 4 -63.43 63.47 25.63
CA THR A 4 -62.00 63.74 25.76
C THR A 4 -61.21 63.12 24.58
N LYS A 5 -60.84 63.98 23.62
CA LYS A 5 -59.84 63.65 22.59
C LYS A 5 -58.49 63.50 23.25
N LYS A 6 -57.99 62.28 23.32
CA LYS A 6 -56.61 62.00 23.73
C LYS A 6 -55.67 62.47 22.60
N ASP A 7 -55.09 63.67 22.79
CA ASP A 7 -54.04 64.19 21.95
C ASP A 7 -52.80 63.27 22.06
N LYS A 8 -52.67 62.40 21.09
CA LYS A 8 -51.39 61.58 20.91
C LYS A 8 -50.37 62.53 20.28
N ASN A 9 -49.46 63.04 21.12
CA ASN A 9 -48.41 63.95 20.69
C ASN A 9 -47.54 63.28 19.60
N PRO A 10 -47.58 63.72 18.31
CA PRO A 10 -46.90 62.96 17.17
C PRO A 10 -45.40 62.97 17.35
N VAL A 11 -44.76 63.82 18.06
CA VAL A 11 -43.30 63.86 18.30
C VAL A 11 -42.85 62.72 19.19
N VAL A 12 -43.65 62.29 20.18
CA VAL A 12 -43.33 61.17 21.06
C VAL A 12 -43.41 59.83 20.28
N TRP A 13 -44.36 59.68 19.37
CA TRP A 13 -44.53 58.52 18.53
C TRP A 13 -43.40 58.34 17.53
N THR A 14 -42.89 59.38 16.92
CA THR A 14 -41.76 59.31 15.97
C THR A 14 -40.45 58.98 16.67
N ALA A 15 -40.16 59.50 17.85
CA ALA A 15 -38.99 59.21 18.64
C ALA A 15 -38.96 57.76 19.10
N THR A 16 -40.08 57.24 19.62
CA THR A 16 -40.16 55.83 20.05
C THR A 16 -40.07 54.84 18.89
N PHE A 17 -40.57 55.23 17.71
CA PHE A 17 -40.49 54.40 16.50
C PHE A 17 -39.03 54.31 15.94
N GLU A 18 -38.31 55.43 15.94
CA GLU A 18 -36.92 55.47 15.54
C GLU A 18 -36.00 54.71 16.51
N GLU A 19 -36.20 54.71 17.79
CA GLU A 19 -35.51 53.90 18.79
C GLU A 19 -35.80 52.42 18.60
N SER A 20 -37.05 52.06 18.35
CA SER A 20 -37.40 50.66 18.09
C SER A 20 -36.72 50.10 16.83
N LYS A 21 -36.66 50.86 15.74
CA LYS A 21 -35.93 50.52 14.52
C LYS A 21 -34.42 50.32 14.78
N LYS A 22 -33.83 51.23 15.59
CA LYS A 22 -32.41 51.14 15.95
C LYS A 22 -32.12 49.87 16.77
N ARG A 23 -32.96 49.56 17.76
CA ARG A 23 -32.87 48.30 18.55
C ARG A 23 -33.02 47.06 17.67
N TRP A 24 -33.94 47.08 16.73
CA TRP A 24 -34.16 45.98 15.80
C TRP A 24 -32.97 45.75 14.88
N LYS A 25 -32.35 46.82 14.34
CA LYS A 25 -31.12 46.73 13.56
C LYS A 25 -29.95 46.14 14.36
N ILE A 26 -29.77 46.59 15.60
CA ILE A 26 -28.72 46.09 16.50
C ILE A 26 -28.95 44.60 16.81
N SER A 27 -30.17 44.22 17.16
CA SER A 27 -30.52 42.82 17.43
C SER A 27 -30.28 41.92 16.20
N PHE A 28 -30.63 42.41 15.01
CA PHE A 28 -30.38 41.68 13.75
C PHE A 28 -28.89 41.49 13.47
N ILE A 29 -28.06 42.51 13.69
CA ILE A 29 -26.61 42.44 13.54
C ILE A 29 -26.02 41.42 14.53
N LEU A 30 -26.42 41.49 15.81
CA LEU A 30 -25.96 40.57 16.85
C LEU A 30 -26.33 39.11 16.53
N MET A 31 -27.55 38.88 16.04
CA MET A 31 -28.02 37.54 15.66
C MET A 31 -27.21 37.00 14.49
N ASN A 32 -26.89 37.82 13.48
CA ASN A 32 -26.03 37.40 12.36
C ASN A 32 -24.59 37.10 12.81
N LEU A 33 -24.03 37.89 13.73
CA LEU A 33 -22.71 37.63 14.31
C LEU A 33 -22.68 36.28 15.05
N ILE A 34 -23.70 36.01 15.88
CA ILE A 34 -23.84 34.71 16.57
C ILE A 34 -23.93 33.57 15.56
N TYR A 35 -24.73 33.73 14.51
CA TYR A 35 -24.87 32.73 13.45
C TYR A 35 -23.53 32.45 12.74
N LEU A 36 -22.79 33.50 12.38
CA LEU A 36 -21.48 33.40 11.75
C LEU A 36 -20.45 32.71 12.66
N THR A 37 -20.45 33.04 13.96
CA THR A 37 -19.54 32.35 14.91
C THR A 37 -19.88 30.87 15.10
N LEU A 38 -21.17 30.52 15.10
CA LEU A 38 -21.59 29.12 15.13
C LEU A 38 -21.20 28.36 13.86
N LEU A 39 -21.35 28.97 12.69
CA LEU A 39 -20.88 28.36 11.42
C LEU A 39 -19.37 28.17 11.41
N ALA A 40 -18.61 29.16 11.85
CA ALA A 40 -17.14 29.06 11.94
C ALA A 40 -16.70 27.98 12.91
N SER A 41 -17.35 27.90 14.09
CA SER A 41 -17.05 26.84 15.06
C SER A 41 -17.38 25.44 14.54
N MET A 42 -18.49 25.29 13.82
CA MET A 42 -18.88 24.02 13.20
C MET A 42 -17.90 23.60 12.10
N ALA A 43 -17.47 24.55 11.27
CA ALA A 43 -16.44 24.31 10.26
C ALA A 43 -15.10 23.88 10.88
N LEU A 44 -14.69 24.54 11.98
CA LEU A 44 -13.48 24.21 12.71
C LEU A 44 -13.56 22.80 13.32
N LEU A 45 -14.67 22.44 13.94
CA LEU A 45 -14.90 21.09 14.47
C LEU A 45 -14.88 20.03 13.38
N PHE A 46 -15.44 20.31 12.21
CA PHE A 46 -15.38 19.42 11.06
C PHE A 46 -13.94 19.18 10.61
N LEU A 47 -13.14 20.26 10.45
CA LEU A 47 -11.73 20.14 10.06
C LEU A 47 -10.89 19.39 11.10
N GLN A 48 -11.15 19.61 12.39
CA GLN A 48 -10.47 18.86 13.46
C GLN A 48 -10.83 17.37 13.43
N ASN A 49 -12.09 17.05 13.17
CA ASN A 49 -12.53 15.65 13.07
C ASN A 49 -11.89 14.93 11.87
N GLU A 50 -11.78 15.59 10.71
CA GLU A 50 -11.10 15.00 9.55
C GLU A 50 -9.60 14.74 9.83
N LYS A 51 -8.90 15.70 10.44
CA LYS A 51 -7.49 15.50 10.85
C LYS A 51 -7.33 14.37 11.86
N ALA A 52 -8.26 14.23 12.80
CA ALA A 52 -8.24 13.14 13.77
C ALA A 52 -8.43 11.78 13.11
N LYS A 53 -9.34 11.67 12.13
CA LYS A 53 -9.54 10.44 11.33
C LYS A 53 -8.28 10.07 10.55
N GLU A 54 -7.65 11.03 9.86
CA GLU A 54 -6.40 10.79 9.14
C GLU A 54 -5.30 10.28 10.07
N SER A 55 -5.16 10.88 11.25
CA SER A 55 -4.19 10.45 12.26
C SER A 55 -4.45 9.03 12.74
N LEU A 56 -5.72 8.67 13.00
CA LEU A 56 -6.09 7.32 13.42
C LEU A 56 -5.82 6.29 12.32
N LEU A 57 -6.15 6.61 11.06
CA LEU A 57 -5.86 5.72 9.92
C LEU A 57 -4.36 5.52 9.74
N PHE A 58 -3.56 6.56 9.91
CA PHE A 58 -2.10 6.46 9.85
C PHE A 58 -1.55 5.57 10.97
N GLN A 59 -2.00 5.75 12.21
CA GLN A 59 -1.59 4.91 13.33
C GLN A 59 -1.97 3.44 13.12
N GLN A 60 -3.18 3.18 12.62
CA GLN A 60 -3.62 1.82 12.31
C GLN A 60 -2.75 1.18 11.24
N TYR A 61 -2.44 1.92 10.18
CA TYR A 61 -1.54 1.48 9.12
C TYR A 61 -0.14 1.11 9.64
N GLU A 62 0.44 1.91 10.53
CA GLU A 62 1.74 1.64 11.15
C GLU A 62 1.70 0.37 12.02
N ILE A 63 0.65 0.20 12.82
CA ILE A 63 0.46 -0.99 13.65
C ILE A 63 0.33 -2.25 12.79
N ASP A 64 -0.47 -2.22 11.73
CA ASP A 64 -0.68 -3.37 10.86
C ASP A 64 0.59 -3.70 10.07
N THR A 65 1.34 -2.68 9.64
CA THR A 65 2.65 -2.87 9.00
C THR A 65 3.65 -3.50 9.96
N PHE A 66 3.71 -3.04 11.20
CA PHE A 66 4.59 -3.61 12.22
C PHE A 66 4.25 -5.08 12.51
N LYS A 67 2.98 -5.40 12.73
CA LYS A 67 2.52 -6.80 12.93
C LYS A 67 2.88 -7.69 11.75
N THR A 68 2.74 -7.17 10.53
CA THR A 68 3.08 -7.91 9.32
C THR A 68 4.58 -8.19 9.24
N LYS A 69 5.43 -7.19 9.56
CA LYS A 69 6.89 -7.39 9.67
C LYS A 69 7.26 -8.46 10.68
N GLU A 70 6.65 -8.43 11.86
CA GLU A 70 6.90 -9.44 12.90
C GLU A 70 6.52 -10.86 12.42
N ARG A 71 5.40 -11.02 11.73
CA ARG A 71 4.97 -12.31 11.17
C ARG A 71 5.96 -12.82 10.11
N ILE A 72 6.39 -11.97 9.19
CA ILE A 72 7.42 -12.33 8.19
C ILE A 72 8.71 -12.69 8.91
N TYR A 73 9.18 -11.88 9.85
CA TYR A 73 10.39 -12.17 10.62
C TYR A 73 10.29 -13.50 11.37
N ALA A 74 9.15 -13.83 11.96
CA ALA A 74 8.96 -15.12 12.63
C ALA A 74 9.17 -16.32 11.68
N ILE A 75 8.78 -16.20 10.41
CA ILE A 75 9.04 -17.20 9.36
C ILE A 75 10.55 -17.30 9.09
N LEU A 76 11.21 -16.15 8.88
CA LEU A 76 12.62 -16.05 8.52
C LEU A 76 13.56 -16.48 9.66
N ARG A 77 13.23 -16.13 10.90
CA ARG A 77 13.99 -16.54 12.10
C ARG A 77 14.12 -18.05 12.21
N ASN A 78 13.09 -18.79 11.84
CA ASN A 78 13.11 -20.25 11.85
C ASN A 78 14.09 -20.85 10.82
N ARG A 79 14.63 -20.01 9.93
CA ARG A 79 15.66 -20.35 8.93
C ARG A 79 17.04 -19.80 9.28
N GLY A 80 17.23 -19.34 10.52
CA GLY A 80 18.51 -18.86 11.02
C GLY A 80 18.84 -17.40 10.66
N LEU A 81 17.91 -16.64 10.09
CA LEU A 81 18.13 -15.22 9.78
C LEU A 81 18.13 -14.37 11.05
N GLY A 82 19.16 -13.55 11.20
CA GLY A 82 19.27 -12.60 12.31
C GLY A 82 18.18 -11.51 12.26
N LEU A 83 17.97 -10.83 13.39
CA LEU A 83 16.90 -9.84 13.54
C LEU A 83 16.98 -8.73 12.48
N SER A 84 18.14 -8.09 12.33
CA SER A 84 18.30 -6.97 11.37
C SER A 84 17.97 -7.41 9.95
N GLN A 85 18.65 -8.44 9.46
CA GLN A 85 18.46 -8.94 8.10
C GLN A 85 17.02 -9.46 7.86
N GLY A 86 16.44 -10.12 8.85
CA GLY A 86 15.05 -10.58 8.75
C GLY A 86 14.04 -9.44 8.69
N LEU A 87 14.27 -8.36 9.44
CA LEU A 87 13.42 -7.15 9.38
C LEU A 87 13.60 -6.39 8.06
N ASP A 88 14.82 -6.32 7.51
CA ASP A 88 15.08 -5.69 6.21
C ASP A 88 14.38 -6.44 5.08
N ILE A 89 14.43 -7.79 5.09
CA ILE A 89 13.69 -8.65 4.17
C ILE A 89 12.18 -8.44 4.30
N ALA A 90 11.66 -8.38 5.53
CA ALA A 90 10.24 -8.15 5.77
C ALA A 90 9.79 -6.79 5.24
N GLU A 91 10.56 -5.74 5.51
CA GLU A 91 10.29 -4.38 5.03
C GLU A 91 10.23 -4.33 3.51
N VAL A 92 11.28 -4.79 2.83
CA VAL A 92 11.32 -4.73 1.36
C VAL A 92 10.24 -5.61 0.73
N THR A 93 9.90 -6.75 1.34
CA THR A 93 8.81 -7.62 0.86
C THR A 93 7.47 -6.87 0.89
N ILE A 94 7.16 -6.19 1.98
CA ILE A 94 5.93 -5.37 2.11
C ILE A 94 5.94 -4.22 1.10
N GLN A 95 7.07 -3.52 0.97
CA GLN A 95 7.21 -2.41 0.03
C GLN A 95 7.02 -2.86 -1.42
N GLN A 96 7.67 -3.96 -1.84
CA GLN A 96 7.55 -4.48 -3.20
C GLN A 96 6.15 -5.03 -3.49
N SER A 97 5.54 -5.73 -2.54
CA SER A 97 4.16 -6.20 -2.63
C SER A 97 3.20 -5.04 -2.94
N ARG A 98 3.28 -3.96 -2.18
CA ARG A 98 2.44 -2.76 -2.38
C ARG A 98 2.75 -2.03 -3.68
N ARG A 99 4.03 -1.77 -3.94
CA ARG A 99 4.50 -1.02 -5.12
C ARG A 99 4.14 -1.70 -6.44
N LEU A 100 4.27 -3.02 -6.49
CA LEU A 100 4.09 -3.81 -7.71
C LEU A 100 2.73 -4.50 -7.77
N ASN A 101 1.88 -4.34 -6.74
CA ASN A 101 0.61 -5.06 -6.61
C ASN A 101 0.79 -6.58 -6.79
N LEU A 102 1.78 -7.14 -6.07
CA LEU A 102 2.05 -8.57 -5.98
C LEU A 102 1.60 -9.07 -4.61
N SER A 103 1.02 -10.28 -4.54
CA SER A 103 0.74 -10.91 -3.25
C SER A 103 2.04 -11.08 -2.46
N MET A 104 2.04 -10.64 -1.21
CA MET A 104 3.16 -10.82 -0.28
C MET A 104 3.44 -12.31 -0.06
N SER A 105 2.39 -13.12 0.08
CA SER A 105 2.49 -14.57 0.20
C SER A 105 3.12 -15.21 -1.03
N LEU A 106 2.87 -14.69 -2.23
CA LEU A 106 3.54 -15.13 -3.44
C LEU A 106 5.05 -14.85 -3.41
N ILE A 107 5.44 -13.63 -3.00
CA ILE A 107 6.87 -13.25 -2.91
C ILE A 107 7.58 -14.19 -1.91
N LEU A 108 6.98 -14.44 -0.75
CA LEU A 108 7.52 -15.36 0.24
C LEU A 108 7.54 -16.82 -0.26
N ALA A 109 6.54 -17.25 -1.02
CA ALA A 109 6.48 -18.57 -1.61
C ALA A 109 7.60 -18.81 -2.62
N VAL A 110 7.90 -17.81 -3.46
CA VAL A 110 9.03 -17.89 -4.40
C VAL A 110 10.36 -17.93 -3.63
N MET A 111 10.56 -17.06 -2.61
CA MET A 111 11.77 -17.14 -1.77
C MET A 111 11.96 -18.53 -1.13
N LYS A 112 10.87 -19.10 -0.62
CA LYS A 112 10.89 -20.44 -0.03
C LYS A 112 11.24 -21.50 -1.05
N LYS A 113 10.66 -21.44 -2.24
CA LYS A 113 10.92 -22.41 -3.31
C LYS A 113 12.34 -22.33 -3.86
N GLU A 114 12.85 -21.12 -4.06
CA GLU A 114 14.14 -20.87 -4.70
C GLU A 114 15.34 -21.18 -3.79
N SER A 115 15.28 -20.75 -2.53
CA SER A 115 16.45 -20.83 -1.64
C SER A 115 16.14 -21.35 -0.24
N ASP A 116 14.87 -21.67 0.06
CA ASP A 116 14.39 -21.88 1.43
C ASP A 116 14.83 -20.76 2.38
N PHE A 117 14.72 -19.51 1.88
CA PHE A 117 15.11 -18.27 2.57
C PHE A 117 16.63 -18.14 2.84
N THR A 118 17.48 -18.74 2.02
CA THR A 118 18.95 -18.63 2.13
C THR A 118 19.47 -17.47 1.28
N PRO A 119 19.95 -16.33 1.86
CA PRO A 119 20.32 -15.14 1.09
C PRO A 119 21.52 -15.34 0.17
N TYR A 120 22.43 -16.22 0.55
CA TYR A 120 23.68 -16.46 -0.17
C TYR A 120 23.64 -17.73 -1.04
N ALA A 121 22.44 -18.20 -1.39
CA ALA A 121 22.29 -19.38 -2.22
C ALA A 121 22.83 -19.11 -3.63
N LEU A 122 23.57 -20.11 -4.14
CA LEU A 122 24.07 -20.15 -5.52
C LEU A 122 23.75 -21.54 -6.09
N SER A 123 22.99 -21.57 -7.17
CA SER A 123 22.63 -22.83 -7.83
C SER A 123 23.75 -23.35 -8.76
N SER A 124 23.63 -24.59 -9.23
CA SER A 124 24.49 -25.16 -10.29
C SER A 124 24.42 -24.35 -11.60
N GLU A 125 23.31 -23.73 -11.86
CA GLU A 125 23.07 -22.86 -13.04
C GLU A 125 23.44 -21.40 -12.80
N ASN A 126 24.18 -21.12 -11.71
CA ASN A 126 24.59 -19.76 -11.28
C ASN A 126 23.45 -18.82 -10.93
N ALA A 127 22.24 -19.31 -10.64
CA ALA A 127 21.19 -18.45 -10.08
C ALA A 127 21.57 -18.00 -8.67
N MET A 128 21.35 -16.72 -8.35
CA MET A 128 21.95 -16.03 -7.21
C MET A 128 20.91 -15.52 -6.21
N GLY A 129 21.23 -15.70 -4.94
CA GLY A 129 20.55 -15.02 -3.82
C GLY A 129 19.21 -15.63 -3.45
N LEU A 130 18.47 -14.84 -2.67
CA LEU A 130 17.26 -15.27 -1.98
C LEU A 130 16.14 -15.75 -2.92
N MET A 131 16.00 -15.11 -4.07
CA MET A 131 15.00 -15.43 -5.10
C MET A 131 15.63 -16.03 -6.37
N GLN A 132 16.89 -16.46 -6.32
CA GLN A 132 17.60 -17.19 -7.37
C GLN A 132 17.52 -16.49 -8.74
N VAL A 133 17.94 -15.23 -8.82
CA VAL A 133 17.97 -14.49 -10.08
C VAL A 133 19.18 -14.92 -10.92
N HIS A 134 18.96 -15.35 -12.16
CA HIS A 134 20.01 -15.73 -13.08
C HIS A 134 20.89 -14.51 -13.49
N PRO A 135 22.22 -14.65 -13.68
CA PRO A 135 23.12 -13.53 -13.98
C PRO A 135 22.70 -12.65 -15.16
N ILE A 136 22.19 -13.23 -16.23
CA ILE A 136 21.72 -12.47 -17.40
C ILE A 136 20.54 -11.57 -17.00
N THR A 137 19.52 -12.14 -16.35
CA THR A 137 18.34 -11.41 -15.86
C THR A 137 18.75 -10.36 -14.83
N TRP A 138 19.71 -10.68 -13.95
CA TRP A 138 20.26 -9.73 -12.98
C TRP A 138 20.82 -8.49 -13.68
N GLY A 139 21.70 -8.67 -14.68
CA GLY A 139 22.29 -7.57 -15.45
C GLY A 139 21.23 -6.71 -16.13
N GLU A 140 20.28 -7.33 -16.83
CA GLU A 140 19.19 -6.64 -17.50
C GLU A 140 18.36 -5.78 -16.55
N TYR A 141 18.04 -6.29 -15.34
CA TYR A 141 17.20 -5.56 -14.40
C TYR A 141 17.96 -4.54 -13.56
N VAL A 142 19.23 -4.75 -13.26
CA VAL A 142 20.10 -3.73 -12.68
C VAL A 142 20.13 -2.48 -13.58
N ASP A 143 20.32 -2.68 -14.86
CA ASP A 143 20.33 -1.59 -15.85
C ASP A 143 18.93 -0.97 -15.99
N LYS A 144 17.89 -1.77 -16.16
CA LYS A 144 16.51 -1.31 -16.31
C LYS A 144 16.03 -0.48 -15.12
N LEU A 145 16.39 -0.88 -13.91
CA LEU A 145 16.02 -0.19 -12.67
C LEU A 145 17.01 0.92 -12.27
N ASN A 146 18.04 1.14 -13.09
CA ASN A 146 19.12 2.11 -12.83
C ASN A 146 19.75 1.95 -11.44
N LEU A 147 19.96 0.68 -11.02
CA LEU A 147 20.58 0.37 -9.75
C LEU A 147 22.10 0.53 -9.85
N LYS A 148 22.67 1.39 -9.00
CA LYS A 148 24.13 1.59 -8.93
C LYS A 148 24.74 0.63 -7.93
N VAL A 149 24.74 -0.66 -8.26
CA VAL A 149 25.19 -1.73 -7.39
C VAL A 149 26.27 -2.58 -8.05
N SER A 150 27.11 -3.23 -7.23
CA SER A 150 28.09 -4.22 -7.73
C SER A 150 27.41 -5.55 -8.05
N ALA A 151 28.14 -6.42 -8.78
CA ALA A 151 27.66 -7.78 -9.06
C ALA A 151 27.37 -8.59 -7.79
N HIS A 152 28.12 -8.36 -6.70
CA HIS A 152 27.91 -9.03 -5.42
C HIS A 152 26.58 -8.65 -4.73
N ALA A 153 25.93 -7.55 -5.15
CA ALA A 153 24.62 -7.16 -4.63
C ALA A 153 23.50 -8.14 -4.99
N ALA A 154 23.76 -9.11 -5.88
CA ALA A 154 22.85 -10.22 -6.12
C ALA A 154 22.64 -11.11 -4.89
N PHE A 155 23.57 -11.09 -3.93
CA PHE A 155 23.48 -11.79 -2.65
C PHE A 155 23.02 -10.88 -1.50
N ASP A 156 22.86 -9.57 -1.75
CA ASP A 156 22.15 -8.69 -0.82
C ASP A 156 20.64 -8.97 -0.92
N PRO A 157 19.98 -9.44 0.16
CA PRO A 157 18.61 -9.88 0.09
C PRO A 157 17.65 -8.76 -0.33
N VAL A 158 17.89 -7.53 0.09
CA VAL A 158 17.04 -6.37 -0.27
C VAL A 158 17.09 -6.12 -1.77
N THR A 159 18.28 -6.03 -2.34
CA THR A 159 18.48 -5.79 -3.79
C THR A 159 17.97 -6.96 -4.61
N ASN A 160 18.21 -8.21 -4.14
CA ASN A 160 17.73 -9.42 -4.80
C ASN A 160 16.19 -9.45 -4.90
N ILE A 161 15.49 -9.13 -3.80
CA ILE A 161 14.02 -9.05 -3.78
C ILE A 161 13.51 -7.94 -4.72
N ILE A 162 14.15 -6.77 -4.73
CA ILE A 162 13.77 -5.68 -5.64
C ILE A 162 13.86 -6.15 -7.10
N VAL A 163 14.97 -6.75 -7.49
CA VAL A 163 15.15 -7.24 -8.86
C VAL A 163 14.15 -8.33 -9.20
N ALA A 164 14.07 -9.38 -8.38
CA ALA A 164 13.21 -10.54 -8.64
C ALA A 164 11.72 -10.22 -8.70
N THR A 165 11.24 -9.32 -7.84
CA THR A 165 9.82 -8.89 -7.85
C THR A 165 9.48 -8.05 -9.08
N ASN A 166 10.43 -7.27 -9.60
CA ASN A 166 10.25 -6.58 -10.88
C ASN A 166 10.22 -7.55 -12.06
N VAL A 167 11.05 -8.63 -12.03
CA VAL A 167 10.95 -9.73 -13.01
C VAL A 167 9.56 -10.34 -12.98
N LEU A 168 9.06 -10.73 -11.80
CA LEU A 168 7.71 -11.30 -11.65
C LEU A 168 6.62 -10.37 -12.19
N ARG A 169 6.74 -9.08 -11.92
CA ARG A 169 5.75 -8.08 -12.40
C ARG A 169 5.77 -7.95 -13.92
N ASP A 170 6.95 -7.88 -14.52
CA ASP A 170 7.06 -7.79 -15.98
C ASP A 170 6.55 -9.05 -16.69
N LEU A 171 6.84 -10.24 -16.14
CA LEU A 171 6.28 -11.48 -16.63
C LEU A 171 4.74 -11.49 -16.52
N PHE A 172 4.20 -10.97 -15.41
CA PHE A 172 2.75 -10.83 -15.25
C PHE A 172 2.15 -9.92 -16.32
N GLU A 173 2.72 -8.74 -16.56
CA GLU A 173 2.22 -7.82 -17.60
C GLU A 173 2.40 -8.40 -19.02
N TYR A 174 3.39 -9.22 -19.23
CA TYR A 174 3.60 -9.90 -20.50
C TYR A 174 2.50 -10.94 -20.77
N TYR A 175 2.27 -11.89 -19.82
CA TYR A 175 1.31 -12.97 -20.01
C TYR A 175 -0.14 -12.54 -19.86
N LYS A 176 -0.42 -11.48 -19.14
CA LYS A 176 -1.78 -10.90 -19.01
C LYS A 176 -2.39 -10.52 -20.37
N LYS A 177 -1.58 -10.26 -21.39
CA LYS A 177 -2.06 -9.87 -22.72
C LYS A 177 -2.71 -11.02 -23.49
N THR A 178 -2.38 -12.27 -23.17
CA THR A 178 -2.80 -13.45 -23.94
C THR A 178 -3.56 -14.49 -23.12
N ALA A 179 -3.40 -14.51 -21.81
CA ALA A 179 -4.06 -15.47 -20.93
C ALA A 179 -5.55 -15.17 -20.76
N LYS A 180 -6.33 -16.22 -20.56
CA LYS A 180 -7.80 -16.16 -20.44
C LYS A 180 -8.30 -16.05 -18.99
N SER A 181 -7.42 -16.33 -18.02
CA SER A 181 -7.74 -16.26 -16.60
C SER A 181 -6.50 -15.83 -15.79
N GLU A 182 -6.71 -15.35 -14.57
CA GLU A 182 -5.63 -14.99 -13.66
C GLU A 182 -4.79 -16.22 -13.27
N GLU A 183 -5.43 -17.38 -13.14
CA GLU A 183 -4.73 -18.65 -12.89
C GLU A 183 -3.76 -18.99 -14.04
N GLU A 184 -4.19 -18.83 -15.29
CA GLU A 184 -3.36 -19.05 -16.47
C GLU A 184 -2.19 -18.06 -16.52
N ILE A 185 -2.42 -16.80 -16.14
CA ILE A 185 -1.35 -15.79 -16.04
C ILE A 185 -0.28 -16.28 -15.07
N TRP A 186 -0.66 -16.61 -13.83
CA TRP A 186 0.30 -17.01 -12.80
C TRP A 186 1.00 -18.33 -13.13
N LYS A 187 0.31 -19.26 -13.74
CA LYS A 187 0.92 -20.49 -14.26
C LYS A 187 2.06 -20.21 -15.25
N SER A 188 1.79 -19.29 -16.19
CA SER A 188 2.78 -18.90 -17.20
C SER A 188 3.92 -18.08 -16.59
N VAL A 189 3.62 -17.15 -15.69
CA VAL A 189 4.60 -16.33 -14.96
C VAL A 189 5.58 -17.20 -14.19
N LEU A 190 5.07 -18.12 -13.38
CA LEU A 190 5.91 -19.01 -12.57
C LEU A 190 6.72 -19.96 -13.42
N SER A 191 6.16 -20.45 -14.53
CA SER A 191 6.89 -21.30 -15.47
C SER A 191 8.02 -20.56 -16.17
N ALA A 192 7.77 -19.33 -16.59
CA ALA A 192 8.79 -18.48 -17.22
C ALA A 192 9.84 -17.98 -16.21
N TYR A 193 9.46 -17.78 -14.95
CA TYR A 193 10.40 -17.45 -13.88
C TYR A 193 11.37 -18.61 -13.63
N TYR A 194 10.84 -19.84 -13.57
CA TYR A 194 11.61 -21.08 -13.35
C TYR A 194 12.59 -21.41 -14.48
N ALA A 195 12.13 -21.35 -15.74
CA ALA A 195 12.92 -21.87 -16.88
C ALA A 195 13.47 -20.78 -17.81
N GLY A 196 13.09 -19.51 -17.60
CA GLY A 196 13.30 -18.43 -18.55
C GLY A 196 12.24 -18.39 -19.65
N VAL A 197 11.91 -17.18 -20.10
CA VAL A 197 10.86 -16.93 -21.12
C VAL A 197 11.11 -17.71 -22.40
N THR A 198 12.34 -17.69 -22.92
CA THR A 198 12.70 -18.37 -24.18
C THR A 198 12.54 -19.88 -24.06
N SER A 199 13.05 -20.48 -23.01
CA SER A 199 12.93 -21.92 -22.78
C SER A 199 11.47 -22.33 -22.64
N PHE A 200 10.70 -21.63 -21.81
CA PHE A 200 9.27 -21.89 -21.62
C PHE A 200 8.46 -21.75 -22.92
N SER A 201 8.76 -20.74 -23.76
CA SER A 201 8.08 -20.55 -25.04
C SER A 201 8.36 -21.66 -26.04
N GLN A 202 9.54 -22.32 -25.97
CA GLN A 202 9.91 -23.42 -26.84
C GLN A 202 9.38 -24.76 -26.37
N THR A 203 9.44 -25.03 -25.06
CA THR A 203 9.09 -26.34 -24.48
C THR A 203 7.64 -26.47 -24.05
N GLY A 204 6.95 -25.32 -23.81
CA GLY A 204 5.63 -25.31 -23.15
C GLY A 204 5.70 -25.86 -21.73
N MET A 205 4.55 -26.28 -21.21
CA MET A 205 4.45 -26.87 -19.85
C MET A 205 5.06 -28.28 -19.80
N THR A 206 6.14 -28.42 -19.04
CA THR A 206 6.78 -29.72 -18.74
C THR A 206 6.41 -30.17 -17.31
N GLU A 207 6.81 -31.38 -16.93
CA GLU A 207 6.65 -31.89 -15.57
C GLU A 207 7.36 -30.99 -14.54
N GLY A 208 8.57 -30.50 -14.88
CA GLY A 208 9.33 -29.57 -14.04
C GLY A 208 8.57 -28.24 -13.78
N HIS A 209 7.98 -27.64 -14.83
CA HIS A 209 7.16 -26.48 -14.71
C HIS A 209 5.94 -26.71 -13.81
N ASN A 210 5.20 -27.81 -14.05
CA ASN A 210 4.03 -28.18 -13.25
C ASN A 210 4.39 -28.35 -11.77
N LYS A 211 5.49 -29.03 -11.48
CA LYS A 211 5.99 -29.22 -10.11
C LYS A 211 6.37 -27.90 -9.45
N TYR A 212 7.09 -27.02 -10.17
CA TYR A 212 7.46 -25.72 -9.65
C TYR A 212 6.23 -24.88 -9.31
N VAL A 213 5.28 -24.77 -10.26
CA VAL A 213 4.02 -24.04 -10.07
C VAL A 213 3.24 -24.60 -8.88
N ALA A 214 3.09 -25.92 -8.77
CA ALA A 214 2.38 -26.56 -7.67
C ALA A 214 3.04 -26.27 -6.31
N ASP A 215 4.38 -26.34 -6.24
CA ASP A 215 5.11 -26.05 -5.00
C ASP A 215 4.94 -24.59 -4.56
N VAL A 216 5.09 -23.63 -5.50
CA VAL A 216 4.94 -22.20 -5.19
C VAL A 216 3.49 -21.90 -4.79
N THR A 217 2.50 -22.46 -5.49
CA THR A 217 1.08 -22.27 -5.14
C THR A 217 0.79 -22.79 -3.73
N ARG A 218 1.22 -24.00 -3.42
CA ARG A 218 1.07 -24.58 -2.08
C ARG A 218 1.72 -23.73 -1.00
N PHE A 219 2.95 -23.24 -1.21
CA PHE A 219 3.60 -22.35 -0.25
C PHE A 219 2.88 -21.02 -0.11
N LYS A 220 2.36 -20.48 -1.22
CA LYS A 220 1.55 -19.24 -1.19
C LYS A 220 0.32 -19.43 -0.30
N ASP A 221 -0.40 -20.54 -0.48
CA ASP A 221 -1.60 -20.83 0.32
C ASP A 221 -1.24 -21.00 1.81
N GLU A 222 -0.13 -21.70 2.14
CA GLU A 222 0.41 -21.80 3.50
C GLU A 222 0.73 -20.42 4.12
N PHE A 223 1.13 -19.44 3.32
CA PHE A 223 1.41 -18.08 3.79
C PHE A 223 0.16 -17.22 3.84
N ASP A 224 -0.80 -17.41 2.95
CA ASP A 224 -2.09 -16.68 3.00
C ASP A 224 -2.84 -16.96 4.31
N GLU A 225 -2.73 -18.17 4.88
CA GLU A 225 -3.27 -18.53 6.19
C GLU A 225 -2.61 -17.78 7.37
N LYS A 226 -1.44 -17.17 7.18
CA LYS A 226 -0.67 -16.49 8.23
C LYS A 226 -0.86 -14.97 8.25
N PHE A 227 -1.42 -14.39 7.19
CA PHE A 227 -1.60 -12.94 7.03
C PHE A 227 -3.05 -12.53 6.90
#